data_d774abd042ae942bc2877b92a168e922
#
_entry.id   d774abd042ae942bc2877b92a168e922
#
_cell.length_a   1.000
_cell.length_b   1.000
_cell.length_c   1.000
_cell.angle_alpha   90.00
_cell.angle_beta   90.00
_cell.angle_gamma   90.00
#
_symmetry.space_group_name_H-M   'P 1'
#
loop_
_entity.id
_entity.type
_entity.pdbx_description
1 polymer ?
#
loop_
_entity_poly.entity_id
_entity_poly.type
_entity_poly.pdbx_seq_one_letter_code
_entity_poly.pdbx_strand_id
1 'polypeptide(L)'
;RPLFEQCLHITVHAGETKPAGSIWKAVYTLNAERIGHGLKLTESEKLLRHFLDRGISVEMCPSSNLQIVGFRDNYLPATFHLPVYPLKSYLDKGLKVLVNTDNPGISRTDATKELMRAARLTPGGLSQMDILNLLKTGFRASFASYDLRRKLLLSAEKRVLEILQQEDQLRNE
;
A
#
# COMPACT_ATOMS: atom_id res chain seq x y z
N ARG A 1 -3.18 -11.34 25.04
CA ARG A 1 -4.51 -11.07 25.65
C ARG A 1 -4.75 -9.60 26.01
N PRO A 2 -3.87 -8.87 26.74
CA PRO A 2 -4.16 -7.49 27.14
C PRO A 2 -4.51 -6.53 25.99
N LEU A 3 -3.87 -6.67 24.82
CA LEU A 3 -4.14 -5.83 23.64
C LEU A 3 -5.52 -6.08 23.03
N PHE A 4 -5.95 -7.33 22.97
CA PHE A 4 -7.28 -7.68 22.44
C PHE A 4 -8.41 -7.21 23.36
N GLU A 5 -8.19 -7.29 24.68
CA GLU A 5 -9.15 -6.82 25.68
C GLU A 5 -9.35 -5.29 25.63
N GLN A 6 -8.37 -4.56 25.12
CA GLN A 6 -8.43 -3.10 24.94
C GLN A 6 -8.93 -2.69 23.54
N CYS A 7 -9.30 -3.63 22.68
CA CYS A 7 -9.74 -3.38 21.30
C CYS A 7 -8.74 -2.53 20.50
N LEU A 8 -7.45 -2.72 20.74
CA LEU A 8 -6.41 -2.03 19.98
C LEU A 8 -6.25 -2.64 18.59
N HIS A 9 -6.15 -1.78 17.61
CA HIS A 9 -5.85 -2.18 16.23
C HIS A 9 -4.41 -2.64 16.06
N ILE A 10 -4.18 -3.63 15.21
CA ILE A 10 -2.88 -4.28 15.04
C ILE A 10 -2.44 -4.23 13.58
N THR A 11 -1.27 -3.67 13.32
CA THR A 11 -0.52 -3.84 12.07
C THR A 11 0.79 -4.57 12.37
N VAL A 12 1.22 -5.44 11.45
CA VAL A 12 2.42 -6.27 11.63
C VAL A 12 3.25 -6.28 10.36
N HIS A 13 4.54 -6.01 10.48
CA HIS A 13 5.50 -6.19 9.39
C HIS A 13 5.68 -7.68 9.10
N ALA A 14 5.33 -8.12 7.89
CA ALA A 14 5.47 -9.51 7.48
C ALA A 14 5.62 -9.65 5.96
N GLY A 15 6.31 -10.69 5.51
CA GLY A 15 6.50 -10.98 4.09
C GLY A 15 7.36 -9.95 3.36
N GLU A 16 8.26 -9.27 4.04
CA GLU A 16 9.27 -8.39 3.43
C GLU A 16 10.47 -9.24 2.97
N THR A 17 11.26 -9.74 3.92
CA THR A 17 12.40 -10.61 3.67
C THR A 17 12.09 -12.07 3.98
N LYS A 18 11.09 -12.32 4.84
CA LYS A 18 10.65 -13.67 5.22
C LYS A 18 9.54 -14.15 4.27
N PRO A 19 9.44 -15.48 4.02
CA PRO A 19 8.44 -16.05 3.13
C PRO A 19 7.00 -15.82 3.62
N ALA A 20 6.01 -16.15 2.79
CA ALA A 20 4.57 -16.00 3.05
C ALA A 20 4.10 -16.59 4.39
N GLY A 21 4.81 -17.60 4.93
CA GLY A 21 4.53 -18.14 6.27
C GLY A 21 4.60 -17.11 7.40
N SER A 22 5.39 -16.04 7.25
CA SER A 22 5.41 -14.93 8.23
C SER A 22 4.10 -14.14 8.21
N ILE A 23 3.49 -13.98 7.03
CA ILE A 23 2.20 -13.30 6.87
C ILE A 23 1.09 -14.14 7.52
N TRP A 24 1.10 -15.47 7.33
CA TRP A 24 0.19 -16.39 8.02
C TRP A 24 0.23 -16.22 9.54
N LYS A 25 1.43 -16.18 10.13
CA LYS A 25 1.60 -15.95 11.57
C LYS A 25 1.05 -14.59 12.01
N ALA A 26 1.32 -13.53 11.25
CA ALA A 26 0.81 -12.19 11.55
C ALA A 26 -0.72 -12.17 11.58
N VAL A 27 -1.38 -12.79 10.60
CA VAL A 27 -2.84 -12.81 10.50
C VAL A 27 -3.47 -13.71 11.56
N TYR A 28 -3.01 -14.95 11.69
CA TYR A 28 -3.70 -15.95 12.52
C TYR A 28 -3.23 -16.00 13.98
N THR A 29 -1.97 -15.65 14.24
CA THR A 29 -1.43 -15.69 15.62
C THR A 29 -1.48 -14.33 16.29
N LEU A 30 -1.21 -13.26 15.54
CA LEU A 30 -1.19 -11.90 16.07
C LEU A 30 -2.46 -11.11 15.75
N ASN A 31 -3.42 -11.71 15.01
CA ASN A 31 -4.67 -11.07 14.60
C ASN A 31 -4.46 -9.72 13.90
N ALA A 32 -3.47 -9.65 13.02
CA ALA A 32 -3.17 -8.42 12.29
C ALA A 32 -4.32 -8.03 11.36
N GLU A 33 -4.74 -6.77 11.45
CA GLU A 33 -5.77 -6.17 10.61
C GLU A 33 -5.18 -5.56 9.34
N ARG A 34 -3.88 -5.20 9.39
CA ARG A 34 -3.08 -4.76 8.26
C ARG A 34 -1.72 -5.45 8.29
N ILE A 35 -1.14 -5.62 7.13
CA ILE A 35 0.21 -6.20 6.98
C ILE A 35 1.15 -5.18 6.36
N GLY A 36 2.19 -4.81 7.09
CA GLY A 36 3.30 -4.02 6.57
C GLY A 36 4.13 -4.82 5.56
N HIS A 37 4.46 -4.21 4.46
CA HIS A 37 5.20 -4.72 3.28
C HIS A 37 4.45 -5.78 2.48
N GLY A 38 4.21 -6.97 3.02
CA GLY A 38 3.45 -8.04 2.37
C GLY A 38 3.97 -8.50 1.01
N LEU A 39 5.25 -8.26 0.67
CA LEU A 39 5.84 -8.50 -0.66
C LEU A 39 5.76 -9.95 -1.13
N LYS A 40 5.65 -10.90 -0.19
CA LYS A 40 5.62 -12.35 -0.43
C LYS A 40 4.20 -12.93 -0.46
N LEU A 41 3.17 -12.07 -0.52
CA LEU A 41 1.77 -12.52 -0.50
C LEU A 41 1.43 -13.43 -1.70
N THR A 42 2.00 -13.13 -2.88
CA THR A 42 1.80 -13.93 -4.09
C THR A 42 2.47 -15.31 -4.07
N GLU A 43 3.33 -15.61 -3.10
CA GLU A 43 3.90 -16.95 -2.93
C GLU A 43 2.86 -17.98 -2.44
N SER A 44 1.69 -17.51 -1.98
CA SER A 44 0.61 -18.38 -1.49
C SER A 44 -0.75 -17.95 -2.02
N GLU A 45 -1.28 -18.70 -2.99
CA GLU A 45 -2.62 -18.48 -3.55
C GLU A 45 -3.72 -18.52 -2.48
N LYS A 46 -3.61 -19.44 -1.50
CA LYS A 46 -4.56 -19.55 -0.39
C LYS A 46 -4.55 -18.29 0.47
N LEU A 47 -3.37 -17.75 0.74
CA LEU A 47 -3.20 -16.53 1.54
C LEU A 47 -3.73 -15.31 0.78
N LEU A 48 -3.41 -15.21 -0.51
CA LEU A 48 -3.92 -14.16 -1.38
C LEU A 48 -5.45 -14.12 -1.36
N ARG A 49 -6.09 -15.28 -1.56
CA ARG A 49 -7.56 -15.42 -1.51
C ARG A 49 -8.12 -15.01 -0.16
N HIS A 50 -7.47 -15.42 0.93
CA HIS A 50 -7.87 -15.01 2.28
C HIS A 50 -7.83 -13.48 2.47
N PHE A 51 -6.82 -12.80 1.91
CA PHE A 51 -6.74 -11.33 1.97
C PHE A 51 -7.88 -10.67 1.20
N LEU A 52 -8.24 -11.20 0.02
CA LEU A 52 -9.37 -10.73 -0.77
C LEU A 52 -10.68 -10.90 -0.01
N ASP A 53 -10.96 -12.10 0.50
CA ASP A 53 -12.20 -12.45 1.19
C ASP A 53 -12.40 -11.65 2.49
N ARG A 54 -11.33 -11.46 3.25
CA ARG A 54 -11.36 -10.72 4.52
C ARG A 54 -11.12 -9.22 4.36
N GLY A 55 -10.66 -8.80 3.21
CA GLY A 55 -10.33 -7.41 2.94
C GLY A 55 -9.19 -6.86 3.80
N ILE A 56 -8.21 -7.73 4.13
CA ILE A 56 -7.01 -7.32 4.87
C ILE A 56 -6.18 -6.40 3.98
N SER A 57 -5.74 -5.27 4.53
CA SER A 57 -4.97 -4.28 3.78
C SER A 57 -3.46 -4.55 3.84
N VAL A 58 -2.77 -4.25 2.74
CA VAL A 58 -1.32 -4.33 2.62
C VAL A 58 -0.73 -2.93 2.55
N GLU A 59 0.22 -2.64 3.44
CA GLU A 59 0.95 -1.37 3.53
C GLU A 59 2.28 -1.47 2.79
N MET A 60 2.31 -1.10 1.52
CA MET A 60 3.53 -1.14 0.74
C MET A 60 4.39 0.11 1.00
N CYS A 61 5.69 -0.10 1.21
CA CYS A 61 6.65 0.94 1.59
C CYS A 61 7.77 1.02 0.54
N PRO A 62 7.54 1.67 -0.63
CA PRO A 62 8.45 1.61 -1.78
C PRO A 62 9.89 1.95 -1.48
N SER A 63 10.16 3.00 -0.69
CA SER A 63 11.53 3.40 -0.34
C SER A 63 12.24 2.36 0.52
N SER A 64 11.59 1.90 1.58
CA SER A 64 12.12 0.87 2.47
C SER A 64 12.32 -0.45 1.72
N ASN A 65 11.33 -0.87 0.94
CA ASN A 65 11.40 -2.11 0.17
C ASN A 65 12.52 -2.08 -0.88
N LEU A 66 12.77 -0.93 -1.52
CA LEU A 66 13.88 -0.77 -2.44
C LEU A 66 15.23 -0.88 -1.71
N GLN A 67 15.35 -0.27 -0.53
CA GLN A 67 16.58 -0.28 0.27
C GLN A 67 16.91 -1.65 0.84
N ILE A 68 15.89 -2.42 1.27
CA ILE A 68 16.08 -3.68 1.99
C ILE A 68 16.11 -4.89 1.05
N VAL A 69 15.22 -4.92 0.05
CA VAL A 69 15.05 -6.07 -0.85
C VAL A 69 15.69 -5.81 -2.21
N GLY A 70 15.54 -4.60 -2.75
CA GLY A 70 15.91 -4.25 -4.11
C GLY A 70 14.86 -4.67 -5.13
N PHE A 71 14.50 -3.75 -6.02
CA PHE A 71 13.53 -3.98 -7.08
C PHE A 71 13.99 -3.32 -8.39
N ARG A 72 13.44 -3.83 -9.49
CA ARG A 72 13.63 -3.22 -10.80
C ARG A 72 13.08 -1.81 -10.80
N ASP A 73 13.94 -0.87 -11.21
CA ASP A 73 13.57 0.51 -11.45
C ASP A 73 13.46 0.73 -12.97
N ASN A 74 12.30 1.16 -13.44
CA ASN A 74 12.02 1.26 -14.88
C ASN A 74 12.88 2.31 -15.61
N TYR A 75 13.52 3.22 -14.87
CA TYR A 75 14.42 4.24 -15.41
C TYR A 75 15.91 3.92 -15.24
N LEU A 76 16.23 2.77 -14.61
CA LEU A 76 17.62 2.36 -14.36
C LEU A 76 17.89 0.98 -14.95
N PRO A 77 18.38 0.87 -16.21
CA PRO A 77 18.63 -0.41 -16.89
C PRO A 77 19.48 -1.40 -16.08
N ALA A 78 20.43 -0.90 -15.29
CA ALA A 78 21.28 -1.72 -14.42
C ALA A 78 20.48 -2.54 -13.39
N THR A 79 19.24 -2.17 -13.11
CA THR A 79 18.36 -2.88 -12.16
C THR A 79 17.42 -3.90 -12.82
N PHE A 80 17.46 -4.07 -14.15
CA PHE A 80 16.50 -4.92 -14.87
C PHE A 80 16.63 -6.42 -14.55
N HIS A 81 17.72 -6.83 -13.94
CA HIS A 81 17.90 -8.19 -13.40
C HIS A 81 17.19 -8.40 -12.04
N LEU A 82 16.75 -7.33 -11.38
CA LEU A 82 16.06 -7.40 -10.09
C LEU A 82 14.56 -7.74 -10.28
N PRO A 83 13.89 -8.26 -9.23
CA PRO A 83 12.48 -8.60 -9.27
C PRO A 83 11.61 -7.35 -9.53
N VAL A 84 10.46 -7.56 -10.13
CA VAL A 84 9.44 -6.53 -10.32
C VAL A 84 8.72 -6.26 -9.00
N TYR A 85 8.48 -4.98 -8.68
CA TYR A 85 7.73 -4.58 -7.51
C TYR A 85 6.27 -5.04 -7.63
N PRO A 86 5.70 -5.74 -6.65
CA PRO A 86 4.44 -6.47 -6.84
C PRO A 86 3.18 -5.58 -6.78
N LEU A 87 3.31 -4.26 -6.62
CA LEU A 87 2.21 -3.33 -6.41
C LEU A 87 1.12 -3.45 -7.49
N LYS A 88 1.49 -3.41 -8.77
CA LYS A 88 0.52 -3.48 -9.87
C LYS A 88 -0.23 -4.82 -9.87
N SER A 89 0.50 -5.92 -9.65
CA SER A 89 -0.12 -7.25 -9.54
C SER A 89 -1.13 -7.31 -8.38
N TYR A 90 -0.88 -6.63 -7.28
CA TYR A 90 -1.80 -6.58 -6.15
C TYR A 90 -3.05 -5.76 -6.46
N LEU A 91 -2.88 -4.60 -7.10
CA LEU A 91 -3.99 -3.77 -7.55
C LEU A 91 -4.88 -4.50 -8.56
N ASP A 92 -4.28 -5.15 -9.57
CA ASP A 92 -5.00 -5.88 -10.61
C ASP A 92 -5.78 -7.10 -10.06
N LYS A 93 -5.29 -7.67 -8.96
CA LYS A 93 -6.00 -8.74 -8.23
C LYS A 93 -7.09 -8.24 -7.28
N GLY A 94 -7.25 -6.92 -7.14
CA GLY A 94 -8.26 -6.32 -6.27
C GLY A 94 -7.90 -6.30 -4.78
N LEU A 95 -6.62 -6.51 -4.43
CA LEU A 95 -6.16 -6.38 -3.05
C LEU A 95 -6.32 -4.94 -2.54
N LYS A 96 -6.61 -4.80 -1.27
CA LYS A 96 -6.61 -3.51 -0.59
C LYS A 96 -5.17 -3.11 -0.29
N VAL A 97 -4.61 -2.27 -1.14
CA VAL A 97 -3.23 -1.79 -1.02
C VAL A 97 -3.22 -0.30 -0.70
N LEU A 98 -2.31 0.11 0.15
CA LEU A 98 -1.97 1.50 0.40
C LEU A 98 -0.45 1.67 0.40
N VAL A 99 0.00 2.91 0.25
CA VAL A 99 1.42 3.27 0.24
C VAL A 99 1.75 4.02 1.53
N ASN A 100 2.78 3.56 2.22
CA ASN A 100 3.27 4.11 3.49
C ASN A 100 4.76 4.47 3.40
N THR A 101 5.19 5.36 4.30
CA THR A 101 6.58 5.80 4.39
C THR A 101 7.49 4.84 5.15
N ASP A 102 6.93 3.91 5.95
CA ASP A 102 7.63 3.09 6.93
C ASP A 102 8.41 3.98 7.92
N ASN A 103 9.67 4.29 7.61
CA ASN A 103 10.53 5.12 8.43
C ASN A 103 10.96 6.39 7.68
N PRO A 104 10.17 7.47 7.70
CA PRO A 104 10.42 8.66 6.90
C PRO A 104 11.75 9.36 7.25
N GLY A 105 12.19 9.26 8.50
CA GLY A 105 13.45 9.84 8.95
C GLY A 105 14.67 9.14 8.33
N ILE A 106 14.69 7.82 8.31
CA ILE A 106 15.78 7.02 7.75
C ILE A 106 15.76 7.08 6.22
N SER A 107 14.60 6.86 5.61
CA SER A 107 14.45 6.84 4.15
C SER A 107 14.38 8.25 3.53
N ARG A 108 14.37 9.30 4.35
CA ARG A 108 14.26 10.71 3.92
C ARG A 108 13.13 10.93 2.91
N THR A 109 11.97 10.37 3.22
CA THR A 109 10.80 10.30 2.34
C THR A 109 9.56 10.90 2.99
N ASP A 110 8.53 11.09 2.18
CA ASP A 110 7.19 11.53 2.55
C ASP A 110 6.15 10.80 1.68
N ALA A 111 4.87 10.97 1.96
CA ALA A 111 3.80 10.27 1.25
C ALA A 111 3.82 10.54 -0.27
N THR A 112 4.15 11.75 -0.70
CA THR A 112 4.22 12.11 -2.13
C THR A 112 5.38 11.41 -2.81
N LYS A 113 6.56 11.42 -2.18
CA LYS A 113 7.75 10.72 -2.71
C LYS A 113 7.53 9.21 -2.78
N GLU A 114 6.82 8.63 -1.81
CA GLU A 114 6.48 7.21 -1.82
C GLU A 114 5.55 6.86 -2.99
N LEU A 115 4.54 7.68 -3.28
CA LEU A 115 3.66 7.48 -4.45
C LEU A 115 4.44 7.62 -5.76
N MET A 116 5.31 8.62 -5.88
CA MET A 116 6.19 8.78 -7.04
C MET A 116 7.14 7.59 -7.21
N ARG A 117 7.70 7.08 -6.13
CA ARG A 117 8.55 5.89 -6.14
C ARG A 117 7.78 4.63 -6.48
N ALA A 118 6.58 4.46 -5.94
CA ALA A 118 5.67 3.38 -6.30
C ALA A 118 5.39 3.35 -7.81
N ALA A 119 5.08 4.52 -8.40
CA ALA A 119 4.89 4.64 -9.84
C ALA A 119 6.16 4.29 -10.63
N ARG A 120 7.33 4.72 -10.17
CA ARG A 120 8.61 4.44 -10.79
C ARG A 120 8.99 2.95 -10.78
N LEU A 121 8.69 2.24 -9.69
CA LEU A 121 8.95 0.80 -9.54
C LEU A 121 7.90 -0.08 -10.24
N THR A 122 6.78 0.51 -10.65
CA THR A 122 5.69 -0.19 -11.33
C THR A 122 5.91 -0.18 -12.84
N PRO A 123 5.98 -1.33 -13.53
CA PRO A 123 6.06 -1.38 -14.98
C PRO A 123 4.89 -0.64 -15.63
N GLY A 124 5.18 0.30 -16.53
CA GLY A 124 4.17 1.17 -17.15
C GLY A 124 3.67 2.30 -16.27
N GLY A 125 4.18 2.43 -15.04
CA GLY A 125 3.76 3.46 -14.09
C GLY A 125 2.45 3.13 -13.37
N LEU A 126 1.87 4.15 -12.72
CA LEU A 126 0.55 4.09 -12.11
C LEU A 126 -0.38 5.06 -12.82
N SER A 127 -1.58 4.62 -13.14
CA SER A 127 -2.62 5.50 -13.65
C SER A 127 -3.14 6.44 -12.54
N GLN A 128 -3.80 7.51 -12.93
CA GLN A 128 -4.48 8.40 -11.99
C GLN A 128 -5.47 7.62 -11.10
N MET A 129 -6.19 6.65 -11.69
CA MET A 129 -7.13 5.81 -10.96
C MET A 129 -6.42 4.88 -9.97
N ASP A 130 -5.25 4.31 -10.32
CA ASP A 130 -4.44 3.52 -9.37
C ASP A 130 -4.06 4.37 -8.15
N ILE A 131 -3.59 5.61 -8.38
CA ILE A 131 -3.21 6.54 -7.30
C ILE A 131 -4.42 6.88 -6.41
N LEU A 132 -5.57 7.21 -7.01
CA LEU A 132 -6.79 7.49 -6.27
C LEU A 132 -7.25 6.30 -5.43
N ASN A 133 -7.15 5.09 -5.96
CA ASN A 133 -7.47 3.86 -5.24
C ASN A 133 -6.51 3.61 -4.06
N LEU A 134 -5.21 3.85 -4.22
CA LEU A 134 -4.23 3.77 -3.14
C LEU A 134 -4.55 4.75 -2.01
N LEU A 135 -4.83 6.01 -2.35
CA LEU A 135 -5.22 7.05 -1.38
C LEU A 135 -6.52 6.70 -0.67
N LYS A 136 -7.56 6.31 -1.40
CA LYS A 136 -8.85 5.89 -0.84
C LYS A 136 -8.70 4.70 0.12
N THR A 137 -7.88 3.72 -0.24
CA THR A 137 -7.57 2.58 0.62
C THR A 137 -6.87 3.04 1.89
N GLY A 138 -5.92 3.98 1.80
CA GLY A 138 -5.23 4.56 2.96
C GLY A 138 -6.21 5.15 3.97
N PHE A 139 -7.18 5.97 3.54
CA PHE A 139 -8.22 6.51 4.43
C PHE A 139 -9.08 5.40 5.04
N ARG A 140 -9.52 4.42 4.24
CA ARG A 140 -10.39 3.34 4.70
C ARG A 140 -9.70 2.37 5.65
N ALA A 141 -8.43 2.10 5.44
CA ALA A 141 -7.63 1.21 6.28
C ALA A 141 -7.07 1.88 7.53
N SER A 142 -7.19 3.21 7.67
CA SER A 142 -6.74 3.94 8.85
C SER A 142 -7.35 3.39 10.13
N PHE A 143 -6.59 3.37 11.22
CA PHE A 143 -7.06 3.02 12.57
C PHE A 143 -7.76 4.18 13.31
N ALA A 144 -8.02 5.29 12.62
CA ALA A 144 -8.86 6.35 13.15
C ALA A 144 -10.32 5.87 13.39
N SER A 145 -11.06 6.55 14.25
CA SER A 145 -12.47 6.24 14.48
C SER A 145 -13.28 6.27 13.19
N TYR A 146 -14.38 5.53 13.15
CA TYR A 146 -15.25 5.45 11.97
C TYR A 146 -15.68 6.84 11.47
N ASP A 147 -16.13 7.70 12.39
CA ASP A 147 -16.59 9.05 12.03
C ASP A 147 -15.48 9.92 11.47
N LEU A 148 -14.28 9.85 12.05
CA LEU A 148 -13.11 10.59 11.56
C LEU A 148 -12.71 10.07 10.17
N ARG A 149 -12.63 8.75 9.97
CA ARG A 149 -12.31 8.16 8.65
C ARG A 149 -13.30 8.63 7.57
N ARG A 150 -14.60 8.58 7.89
CA ARG A 150 -15.67 9.03 6.98
C ARG A 150 -15.52 10.50 6.64
N LYS A 151 -15.32 11.36 7.64
CA LYS A 151 -15.12 12.81 7.44
C LYS A 151 -13.91 13.10 6.55
N LEU A 152 -12.78 12.46 6.85
CA LEU A 152 -11.54 12.66 6.08
C LEU A 152 -11.70 12.17 4.64
N LEU A 153 -12.32 11.02 4.43
CA LEU A 153 -12.56 10.48 3.09
C LEU A 153 -13.44 11.40 2.25
N LEU A 154 -14.56 11.89 2.80
CA LEU A 154 -15.45 12.82 2.10
C LEU A 154 -14.74 14.13 1.77
N SER A 155 -13.91 14.65 2.68
CA SER A 155 -13.11 15.86 2.42
C SER A 155 -12.10 15.64 1.30
N ALA A 156 -11.42 14.48 1.30
CA ALA A 156 -10.47 14.12 0.26
C ALA A 156 -11.16 13.92 -1.11
N GLU A 157 -12.30 13.24 -1.16
CA GLU A 157 -13.08 13.04 -2.39
C GLU A 157 -13.53 14.40 -2.98
N LYS A 158 -14.00 15.33 -2.14
CA LYS A 158 -14.34 16.69 -2.58
C LYS A 158 -13.12 17.40 -3.19
N ARG A 159 -11.98 17.33 -2.52
CA ARG A 159 -10.75 17.99 -3.00
C ARG A 159 -10.26 17.40 -4.32
N VAL A 160 -10.36 16.09 -4.50
CA VAL A 160 -10.02 15.42 -5.77
C VAL A 160 -10.93 15.93 -6.90
N LEU A 161 -12.23 16.04 -6.68
CA LEU A 161 -13.17 16.56 -7.69
C LEU A 161 -12.83 18.00 -8.09
N GLU A 162 -12.50 18.87 -7.11
CA GLU A 162 -12.07 20.24 -7.39
C GLU A 162 -10.81 20.29 -8.28
N ILE A 163 -9.82 19.43 -7.99
CA ILE A 163 -8.57 19.35 -8.77
C ILE A 163 -8.86 18.88 -10.21
N LEU A 164 -9.66 17.83 -10.37
CA LEU A 164 -10.00 17.29 -11.69
C LEU A 164 -10.77 18.33 -12.54
N GLN A 165 -11.68 19.07 -11.94
CA GLN A 165 -12.40 20.15 -12.63
C GLN A 165 -11.46 21.29 -13.08
N GLN A 166 -10.47 21.65 -12.26
CA GLN A 166 -9.46 22.65 -12.63
C GLN A 166 -8.57 22.17 -13.79
N GLU A 167 -8.15 20.90 -13.77
CA GLU A 167 -7.37 20.30 -14.86
C GLU A 167 -8.13 20.28 -16.19
N ASP A 168 -9.43 19.95 -16.15
CA ASP A 168 -10.27 19.94 -17.34
C ASP A 168 -10.48 21.35 -17.92
N GLN A 169 -10.58 22.38 -17.08
CA GLN A 169 -10.66 23.78 -17.53
C GLN A 169 -9.36 24.20 -18.25
N LEU A 170 -8.20 23.88 -17.65
CA LEU A 170 -6.89 24.23 -18.23
C LEU A 170 -6.57 23.51 -19.56
N ARG A 171 -7.20 22.34 -19.80
CA ARG A 171 -7.04 21.61 -21.07
C ARG A 171 -7.91 22.14 -22.21
N ASN A 172 -8.94 22.90 -21.87
CA ASN A 172 -9.90 23.45 -22.83
C ASN A 172 -9.61 24.93 -23.18
N GLU A 173 -8.61 25.54 -22.55
CA GLU A 173 -8.01 26.83 -22.90
C GLU A 173 -6.80 26.65 -23.82
#